data_01f05910d8003290c7c7eaacb224927e
#
_entry.id   01f05910d8003290c7c7eaacb224927e
#
_cell.length_a   1.000
_cell.length_b   1.000
_cell.length_c   1.000
_cell.angle_alpha   90.00
_cell.angle_beta   90.00
_cell.angle_gamma   90.00
#
_symmetry.space_group_name_H-M   'P 1'
#
loop_
_entity.id
_entity.type
_entity.pdbx_description
1 polymer ?
#
loop_
_entity_poly.entity_id
_entity_poly.type
_entity_poly.pdbx_seq_one_letter_code
_entity_poly.pdbx_strand_id
1 'polypeptide(L)'
;MIGCPPSKKCRVGTRWRMAFAGALIAAAVTGAAAPDATAPLPGAVTIKTRYGFDTLANRVEKAIANQKMGLVAQASASRGAAARGVKIPGNAVLMVFRNDYAVRMLAASVVSGIEAPLRIYITENADGTANLTYRAPSTVFAPYGNRALDEMAKELDVVFQNIVRDATAK
;
A
#
# COMPACT_ATOMS: atom_id res chain seq x y z
N MET A 1 -0.24 -50.03 58.62
CA MET A 1 0.50 -51.24 59.14
C MET A 1 1.34 -51.78 58.02
N ILE A 2 2.63 -51.75 58.26
CA ILE A 2 3.62 -52.78 57.90
C ILE A 2 3.98 -52.76 56.38
N GLY A 3 5.18 -52.58 55.96
CA GLY A 3 6.51 -52.50 56.56
C GLY A 3 7.52 -52.46 55.42
N CYS A 4 8.53 -51.69 55.58
CA CYS A 4 9.76 -51.75 54.78
C CYS A 4 10.56 -52.99 55.22
N PRO A 5 11.34 -53.65 54.40
CA PRO A 5 12.74 -53.74 54.66
C PRO A 5 13.67 -53.75 53.41
N PRO A 6 14.99 -53.96 53.61
CA PRO A 6 15.99 -52.95 53.22
C PRO A 6 17.03 -53.44 52.16
N SER A 7 17.81 -52.47 51.71
CA SER A 7 19.21 -52.55 51.24
C SER A 7 19.66 -53.73 50.38
N LYS A 8 20.24 -53.38 49.20
CA LYS A 8 21.57 -53.93 48.81
C LYS A 8 22.32 -52.94 47.92
N LYS A 9 23.49 -52.56 48.39
CA LYS A 9 24.54 -51.89 47.65
C LYS A 9 25.09 -52.80 46.58
N CYS A 10 25.30 -52.30 45.37
CA CYS A 10 26.30 -52.86 44.42
C CYS A 10 26.83 -51.69 43.56
N ARG A 11 27.97 -51.23 43.88
CA ARG A 11 29.28 -51.15 43.22
C ARG A 11 29.23 -50.71 41.73
N VAL A 12 29.75 -49.52 41.54
CA VAL A 12 30.96 -49.17 40.76
C VAL A 12 31.14 -49.88 39.45
N GLY A 13 31.07 -49.16 38.38
CA GLY A 13 31.49 -49.59 37.04
C GLY A 13 31.60 -48.45 36.07
N THR A 14 32.85 -48.00 35.88
CA THR A 14 33.44 -47.57 34.63
C THR A 14 32.99 -46.23 34.01
N ARG A 15 33.87 -45.25 34.18
CA ARG A 15 33.91 -43.97 33.46
C ARG A 15 34.09 -44.20 31.95
N TRP A 16 33.08 -43.95 31.16
CA TRP A 16 33.23 -43.71 29.74
C TRP A 16 33.16 -42.22 29.46
N ARG A 17 34.36 -41.66 29.21
CA ARG A 17 34.51 -40.30 28.68
C ARG A 17 34.20 -40.37 27.20
N MET A 18 32.97 -40.13 26.79
CA MET A 18 32.66 -39.80 25.41
C MET A 18 32.87 -38.31 25.23
N ALA A 19 33.93 -37.95 24.50
CA ALA A 19 34.19 -36.63 24.00
C ALA A 19 33.18 -36.37 22.86
N PHE A 20 32.13 -35.63 23.14
CA PHE A 20 31.28 -35.04 22.09
C PHE A 20 32.03 -33.83 21.51
N ALA A 21 32.64 -34.00 20.37
CA ALA A 21 33.08 -32.92 19.51
C ALA A 21 31.81 -32.25 18.95
N GLY A 22 31.32 -31.20 19.61
CA GLY A 22 30.21 -30.38 19.14
C GLY A 22 30.66 -29.53 17.95
N ALA A 23 30.36 -29.93 16.74
CA ALA A 23 30.46 -29.06 15.57
C ALA A 23 29.38 -27.97 15.69
N LEU A 24 29.81 -26.77 16.05
CA LEU A 24 28.98 -25.55 15.97
C LEU A 24 28.77 -25.23 14.48
N ILE A 25 27.64 -25.66 13.93
CA ILE A 25 27.14 -25.15 12.64
C ILE A 25 26.59 -23.74 12.91
N ALA A 26 27.40 -22.74 12.62
CA ALA A 26 26.92 -21.36 12.56
C ALA A 26 26.01 -21.24 11.33
N ALA A 27 24.69 -21.36 11.52
CA ALA A 27 23.71 -21.01 10.51
C ALA A 27 23.78 -19.50 10.29
N ALA A 28 24.40 -19.09 9.18
CA ALA A 28 24.32 -17.71 8.70
C ALA A 28 22.88 -17.44 8.34
N VAL A 29 22.16 -16.76 9.24
CA VAL A 29 20.84 -16.17 8.91
C VAL A 29 21.13 -15.01 7.96
N THR A 30 21.03 -15.26 6.65
CA THR A 30 20.95 -14.20 5.65
C THR A 30 19.64 -13.45 5.90
N GLY A 31 19.71 -12.37 6.69
CA GLY A 31 18.60 -11.46 6.86
C GLY A 31 18.21 -10.89 5.50
N ALA A 32 17.07 -11.31 4.95
CA ALA A 32 16.47 -10.61 3.86
C ALA A 32 16.21 -9.17 4.34
N ALA A 33 16.85 -8.19 3.68
CA ALA A 33 16.58 -6.79 3.96
C ALA A 33 15.07 -6.56 3.84
N ALA A 34 14.45 -5.99 4.87
CA ALA A 34 13.06 -5.56 4.78
C ALA A 34 12.92 -4.61 3.58
N PRO A 35 11.85 -4.73 2.76
CA PRO A 35 11.65 -3.83 1.64
C PRO A 35 11.64 -2.39 2.15
N ASP A 36 12.36 -1.50 1.46
CA ASP A 36 12.39 -0.09 1.79
C ASP A 36 10.96 0.48 1.78
N ALA A 37 10.47 0.84 2.97
CA ALA A 37 9.13 1.39 3.14
C ALA A 37 8.92 2.72 2.38
N THR A 38 9.98 3.32 1.86
CA THR A 38 9.96 4.55 1.06
C THR A 38 9.96 4.30 -0.45
N ALA A 39 10.19 3.05 -0.88
CA ALA A 39 10.19 2.72 -2.30
C ALA A 39 8.80 2.95 -2.91
N PRO A 40 8.69 3.70 -4.02
CA PRO A 40 7.40 3.92 -4.67
C PRO A 40 6.83 2.60 -5.19
N LEU A 41 5.52 2.42 -5.04
CA LEU A 41 4.83 1.27 -5.62
C LEU A 41 5.01 1.24 -7.15
N PRO A 42 5.19 0.06 -7.76
CA PRO A 42 5.26 -0.07 -9.21
C PRO A 42 4.09 0.65 -9.90
N GLY A 43 4.42 1.51 -10.88
CA GLY A 43 3.42 2.30 -11.61
C GLY A 43 2.81 3.46 -10.82
N ALA A 44 3.30 3.77 -9.63
CA ALA A 44 2.90 4.97 -8.91
C ALA A 44 3.65 6.20 -9.49
N VAL A 45 2.88 7.25 -9.76
CA VAL A 45 3.37 8.56 -10.19
C VAL A 45 3.14 9.54 -9.05
N THR A 46 4.22 10.16 -8.56
CA THR A 46 4.16 11.16 -7.49
C THR A 46 4.62 12.51 -8.01
N ILE A 47 3.78 13.52 -7.86
CA ILE A 47 4.04 14.91 -8.25
C ILE A 47 4.20 15.74 -6.98
N LYS A 48 5.36 16.33 -6.79
CA LYS A 48 5.61 17.33 -5.75
C LYS A 48 4.96 18.65 -6.18
N THR A 49 4.23 19.29 -5.26
CA THR A 49 3.60 20.59 -5.52
C THR A 49 4.09 21.64 -4.54
N ARG A 50 3.82 22.90 -4.84
CA ARG A 50 4.06 24.04 -3.93
C ARG A 50 2.86 24.36 -3.05
N TYR A 51 1.75 23.66 -3.24
CA TYR A 51 0.51 23.91 -2.53
C TYR A 51 0.51 23.17 -1.18
N GLY A 52 -0.09 23.78 -0.16
CA GLY A 52 -0.41 23.09 1.06
C GLY A 52 -1.53 22.05 0.85
N PHE A 53 -1.68 21.16 1.81
CA PHE A 53 -2.55 19.99 1.74
C PHE A 53 -4.00 20.32 1.35
N ASP A 54 -4.67 21.22 2.07
CA ASP A 54 -6.07 21.54 1.79
C ASP A 54 -6.25 22.26 0.44
N THR A 55 -5.31 23.12 0.08
CA THR A 55 -5.32 23.79 -1.23
C THR A 55 -5.21 22.78 -2.36
N LEU A 56 -4.27 21.82 -2.26
CA LEU A 56 -4.10 20.79 -3.27
C LEU A 56 -5.33 19.87 -3.34
N ALA A 57 -5.89 19.46 -2.20
CA ALA A 57 -7.10 18.65 -2.17
C ALA A 57 -8.26 19.33 -2.91
N ASN A 58 -8.54 20.60 -2.61
CA ASN A 58 -9.58 21.36 -3.28
C ASN A 58 -9.32 21.53 -4.80
N ARG A 59 -8.07 21.69 -5.21
CA ARG A 59 -7.70 21.79 -6.63
C ARG A 59 -7.92 20.47 -7.35
N VAL A 60 -7.57 19.34 -6.73
CA VAL A 60 -7.80 18.00 -7.28
C VAL A 60 -9.29 17.71 -7.42
N GLU A 61 -10.11 18.03 -6.43
CA GLU A 61 -11.57 17.88 -6.50
C GLU A 61 -12.18 18.66 -7.68
N LYS A 62 -11.77 19.91 -7.88
CA LYS A 62 -12.18 20.72 -9.02
C LYS A 62 -11.72 20.12 -10.35
N ALA A 63 -10.47 19.67 -10.41
CA ALA A 63 -9.92 19.05 -11.62
C ALA A 63 -10.64 17.75 -11.99
N ILE A 64 -11.02 16.92 -11.00
CA ILE A 64 -11.84 15.71 -11.19
C ILE A 64 -13.18 16.10 -11.86
N ALA A 65 -13.87 17.10 -11.31
CA ALA A 65 -15.14 17.56 -11.85
C ALA A 65 -15.00 18.13 -13.28
N ASN A 66 -13.94 18.92 -13.55
CA ASN A 66 -13.67 19.51 -14.86
C ASN A 66 -13.45 18.41 -15.94
N GLN A 67 -12.87 17.28 -15.56
CA GLN A 67 -12.69 16.11 -16.46
C GLN A 67 -13.93 15.21 -16.50
N LYS A 68 -15.08 15.69 -16.01
CA LYS A 68 -16.37 14.96 -15.95
C LYS A 68 -16.27 13.62 -15.22
N MET A 69 -15.35 13.51 -14.27
CA MET A 69 -15.27 12.38 -13.35
C MET A 69 -16.02 12.70 -12.06
N GLY A 70 -16.52 11.68 -11.38
CA GLY A 70 -17.13 11.80 -10.07
C GLY A 70 -16.12 11.54 -8.95
N LEU A 71 -16.09 12.41 -7.93
CA LEU A 71 -15.49 12.10 -6.63
C LEU A 71 -16.57 11.37 -5.81
N VAL A 72 -16.47 10.04 -5.72
CA VAL A 72 -17.53 9.22 -5.09
C VAL A 72 -17.30 8.97 -3.60
N ALA A 73 -16.06 9.07 -3.15
CA ALA A 73 -15.69 8.98 -1.73
C ALA A 73 -14.35 9.65 -1.47
N GLN A 74 -14.14 10.03 -0.20
CA GLN A 74 -12.87 10.54 0.31
C GLN A 74 -12.62 9.95 1.69
N ALA A 75 -11.40 9.43 1.91
CA ALA A 75 -10.95 8.95 3.20
C ALA A 75 -9.71 9.74 3.63
N SER A 76 -9.68 10.19 4.89
CA SER A 76 -8.55 10.92 5.46
C SER A 76 -8.30 10.47 6.89
N ALA A 77 -7.14 9.83 7.11
CA ALA A 77 -6.73 9.44 8.45
C ALA A 77 -6.40 10.67 9.33
N SER A 78 -5.87 11.76 8.74
CA SER A 78 -5.57 12.99 9.48
C SER A 78 -6.83 13.68 10.02
N ARG A 79 -7.91 13.74 9.22
CA ARG A 79 -9.20 14.27 9.69
C ARG A 79 -9.81 13.37 10.78
N GLY A 80 -9.75 12.05 10.60
CA GLY A 80 -10.23 11.10 11.61
C GLY A 80 -9.39 11.13 12.91
N ALA A 81 -8.08 11.34 12.82
CA ALA A 81 -7.19 11.53 13.97
C ALA A 81 -7.51 12.82 14.72
N ALA A 82 -7.69 13.93 13.98
CA ALA A 82 -8.03 15.24 14.56
C ALA A 82 -9.34 15.19 15.37
N ALA A 83 -10.34 14.46 14.90
CA ALA A 83 -11.59 14.25 15.64
C ALA A 83 -11.41 13.54 17.00
N ARG A 84 -10.26 12.88 17.21
CA ARG A 84 -9.86 12.22 18.46
C ARG A 84 -8.76 12.96 19.22
N GLY A 85 -8.47 14.22 18.84
CA GLY A 85 -7.41 15.03 19.45
C GLY A 85 -5.98 14.61 19.05
N VAL A 86 -5.80 13.77 18.04
CA VAL A 86 -4.48 13.31 17.55
C VAL A 86 -4.12 14.09 16.29
N LYS A 87 -2.93 14.73 16.29
CA LYS A 87 -2.42 15.46 15.12
C LYS A 87 -1.41 14.60 14.36
N ILE A 88 -1.68 14.37 13.10
CA ILE A 88 -0.76 13.73 12.13
C ILE A 88 -0.70 14.57 10.85
N PRO A 89 0.34 14.43 10.00
CA PRO A 89 0.41 15.10 8.72
C PRO A 89 -0.83 14.85 7.86
N GLY A 90 -1.21 15.86 7.09
CA GLY A 90 -2.36 15.80 6.20
C GLY A 90 -2.24 14.63 5.21
N ASN A 91 -3.32 13.87 5.07
CA ASN A 91 -3.42 12.79 4.08
C ASN A 91 -4.87 12.58 3.67
N ALA A 92 -5.09 12.28 2.40
CA ALA A 92 -6.41 11.96 1.87
C ALA A 92 -6.32 11.05 0.65
N VAL A 93 -7.18 10.04 0.60
CA VAL A 93 -7.44 9.24 -0.60
C VAL A 93 -8.74 9.72 -1.22
N LEU A 94 -8.67 10.17 -2.48
CA LEU A 94 -9.82 10.58 -3.27
C LEU A 94 -10.18 9.45 -4.24
N MET A 95 -11.44 9.01 -4.21
CA MET A 95 -11.94 7.90 -5.04
C MET A 95 -12.66 8.45 -6.26
N VAL A 96 -12.07 8.23 -7.43
CA VAL A 96 -12.48 8.78 -8.71
C VAL A 96 -13.21 7.71 -9.53
N PHE A 97 -14.41 8.03 -10.00
CA PHE A 97 -15.29 7.08 -10.69
C PHE A 97 -16.09 7.75 -11.79
N ARG A 98 -16.39 6.98 -12.85
CA ARG A 98 -17.39 7.34 -13.86
C ARG A 98 -18.07 6.08 -14.38
N ASN A 99 -19.38 6.06 -14.38
CA ASN A 99 -20.18 4.86 -14.61
C ASN A 99 -19.99 4.26 -16.01
N ASP A 100 -19.83 5.07 -17.06
CA ASP A 100 -19.62 4.58 -18.43
C ASP A 100 -18.31 3.78 -18.57
N TYR A 101 -17.24 4.20 -17.91
CA TYR A 101 -16.01 3.40 -17.82
C TYR A 101 -16.22 2.11 -17.02
N ALA A 102 -16.96 2.17 -15.92
CA ALA A 102 -17.25 0.98 -15.12
C ALA A 102 -18.05 -0.07 -15.91
N VAL A 103 -19.04 0.36 -16.70
CA VAL A 103 -19.81 -0.55 -17.57
C VAL A 103 -18.88 -1.23 -18.60
N ARG A 104 -18.01 -0.47 -19.26
CA ARG A 104 -17.04 -1.02 -20.23
C ARG A 104 -16.05 -1.98 -19.56
N MET A 105 -15.56 -1.61 -18.38
CA MET A 105 -14.64 -2.43 -17.56
C MET A 105 -15.27 -3.78 -17.23
N LEU A 106 -16.49 -3.78 -16.67
CA LEU A 106 -17.19 -5.01 -16.29
C LEU A 106 -17.60 -5.87 -17.49
N ALA A 107 -17.91 -5.27 -18.63
CA ALA A 107 -18.15 -6.00 -19.88
C ALA A 107 -16.88 -6.71 -20.38
N ALA A 108 -15.70 -6.11 -20.18
CA ALA A 108 -14.42 -6.70 -20.57
C ALA A 108 -13.92 -7.73 -19.54
N SER A 109 -14.08 -7.48 -18.25
CA SER A 109 -13.63 -8.37 -17.17
C SER A 109 -14.33 -8.04 -15.85
N VAL A 110 -15.18 -8.93 -15.38
CA VAL A 110 -15.91 -8.74 -14.10
C VAL A 110 -14.94 -8.66 -12.91
N VAL A 111 -13.87 -9.46 -12.92
CA VAL A 111 -12.89 -9.48 -11.81
C VAL A 111 -12.09 -8.18 -11.71
N SER A 112 -11.96 -7.40 -12.78
CA SER A 112 -11.30 -6.10 -12.76
C SER A 112 -12.08 -5.03 -11.99
N GLY A 113 -13.35 -5.30 -11.66
CA GLY A 113 -14.19 -4.40 -10.88
C GLY A 113 -13.64 -4.03 -9.51
N ILE A 114 -12.75 -4.84 -8.95
CA ILE A 114 -12.07 -4.56 -7.67
C ILE A 114 -11.19 -3.28 -7.74
N GLU A 115 -10.76 -2.88 -8.93
CA GLU A 115 -9.90 -1.71 -9.13
C GLU A 115 -10.68 -0.38 -9.12
N ALA A 116 -11.99 -0.44 -9.28
CA ALA A 116 -12.84 0.75 -9.26
C ALA A 116 -13.48 0.98 -7.87
N PRO A 117 -13.52 2.22 -7.38
CA PRO A 117 -13.02 3.47 -7.95
C PRO A 117 -11.49 3.59 -7.97
N LEU A 118 -10.94 4.26 -9.00
CA LEU A 118 -9.51 4.59 -9.07
C LEU A 118 -9.17 5.63 -8.00
N ARG A 119 -7.90 5.68 -7.58
CA ARG A 119 -7.49 6.47 -6.40
C ARG A 119 -6.44 7.51 -6.74
N ILE A 120 -6.62 8.70 -6.17
CA ILE A 120 -5.60 9.75 -6.06
C ILE A 120 -5.32 9.94 -4.58
N TYR A 121 -4.04 9.94 -4.19
CA TYR A 121 -3.58 10.11 -2.82
C TYR A 121 -2.84 11.43 -2.66
N ILE A 122 -3.20 12.21 -1.63
CA ILE A 122 -2.57 13.48 -1.30
C ILE A 122 -1.93 13.34 0.08
N THR A 123 -0.67 13.76 0.20
CA THR A 123 0.10 13.72 1.45
C THR A 123 0.77 15.06 1.71
N GLU A 124 0.76 15.51 2.97
CA GLU A 124 1.49 16.67 3.44
C GLU A 124 2.96 16.33 3.69
N ASN A 125 3.86 17.19 3.25
CA ASN A 125 5.28 17.12 3.49
C ASN A 125 5.66 17.86 4.78
N ALA A 126 6.86 17.60 5.30
CA ALA A 126 7.37 18.27 6.51
C ALA A 126 7.50 19.79 6.36
N ASP A 127 7.66 20.31 5.14
CA ASP A 127 7.74 21.74 4.81
C ASP A 127 6.37 22.41 4.62
N GLY A 128 5.27 21.68 4.87
CA GLY A 128 3.90 22.16 4.70
C GLY A 128 3.37 22.14 3.26
N THR A 129 4.20 21.77 2.29
CA THR A 129 3.74 21.49 0.92
C THR A 129 3.07 20.12 0.84
N ALA A 130 2.45 19.79 -0.29
CA ALA A 130 1.82 18.50 -0.48
C ALA A 130 2.20 17.83 -1.80
N ASN A 131 2.18 16.49 -1.77
CA ASN A 131 2.36 15.64 -2.93
C ASN A 131 1.02 15.08 -3.40
N LEU A 132 0.90 14.88 -4.71
CA LEU A 132 -0.18 14.13 -5.34
C LEU A 132 0.42 12.82 -5.88
N THR A 133 -0.16 11.69 -5.49
CA THR A 133 0.27 10.36 -5.97
C THR A 133 -0.92 9.61 -6.56
N TYR A 134 -0.73 8.95 -7.70
CA TYR A 134 -1.71 8.05 -8.28
C TYR A 134 -1.01 6.90 -9.01
N ARG A 135 -1.72 5.83 -9.29
CA ARG A 135 -1.25 4.80 -10.22
C ARG A 135 -1.88 5.05 -11.59
N ALA A 136 -1.05 5.00 -12.65
CA ALA A 136 -1.57 5.11 -13.99
C ALA A 136 -2.62 4.03 -14.24
N PRO A 137 -3.83 4.37 -14.73
CA PRO A 137 -4.87 3.39 -15.03
C PRO A 137 -4.38 2.21 -15.89
N SER A 138 -3.54 2.46 -16.89
CA SER A 138 -2.91 1.40 -17.69
C SER A 138 -2.09 0.41 -16.84
N THR A 139 -1.38 0.88 -15.83
CA THR A 139 -0.65 0.00 -14.89
C THR A 139 -1.58 -0.78 -13.98
N VAL A 140 -2.71 -0.19 -13.59
CA VAL A 140 -3.71 -0.84 -12.73
C VAL A 140 -4.37 -2.02 -13.46
N PHE A 141 -4.73 -1.83 -14.74
CA PHE A 141 -5.47 -2.83 -15.51
C PHE A 141 -4.59 -3.81 -16.29
N ALA A 142 -3.29 -3.51 -16.53
CA ALA A 142 -2.37 -4.39 -17.26
C ALA A 142 -2.33 -5.86 -16.75
N PRO A 143 -2.37 -6.14 -15.43
CA PRO A 143 -2.31 -7.52 -14.93
C PRO A 143 -3.47 -8.42 -15.38
N TYR A 144 -4.57 -7.85 -15.84
CA TYR A 144 -5.74 -8.61 -16.32
C TYR A 144 -5.57 -9.17 -17.73
N GLY A 145 -4.55 -8.72 -18.49
CA GLY A 145 -4.21 -9.25 -19.81
C GLY A 145 -5.35 -9.16 -20.83
N ASN A 146 -6.21 -8.13 -20.73
CA ASN A 146 -7.39 -7.97 -21.57
C ASN A 146 -7.27 -6.71 -22.43
N ARG A 147 -7.27 -6.88 -23.75
CA ARG A 147 -7.09 -5.81 -24.73
C ARG A 147 -8.12 -4.68 -24.58
N ALA A 148 -9.39 -5.02 -24.32
CA ALA A 148 -10.43 -4.00 -24.17
C ALA A 148 -10.23 -3.16 -22.89
N LEU A 149 -9.72 -3.77 -21.80
CA LEU A 149 -9.29 -3.04 -20.61
C LEU A 149 -8.09 -2.15 -20.89
N ASP A 150 -7.10 -2.63 -21.65
CA ASP A 150 -5.90 -1.86 -21.97
C ASP A 150 -6.23 -0.61 -22.80
N GLU A 151 -7.15 -0.74 -23.77
CA GLU A 151 -7.63 0.38 -24.57
C GLU A 151 -8.39 1.41 -23.72
N MET A 152 -9.31 0.96 -22.87
CA MET A 152 -10.04 1.81 -21.92
C MET A 152 -9.08 2.49 -20.93
N ALA A 153 -8.10 1.76 -20.40
CA ALA A 153 -7.14 2.28 -19.44
C ALA A 153 -6.27 3.39 -20.03
N LYS A 154 -5.88 3.30 -21.30
CA LYS A 154 -5.17 4.38 -22.00
C LYS A 154 -6.00 5.66 -22.12
N GLU A 155 -7.30 5.55 -22.37
CA GLU A 155 -8.19 6.71 -22.33
C GLU A 155 -8.22 7.35 -20.93
N LEU A 156 -8.31 6.51 -19.87
CA LEU A 156 -8.26 6.97 -18.49
C LEU A 156 -6.91 7.58 -18.10
N ASP A 157 -5.79 7.10 -18.66
CA ASP A 157 -4.48 7.71 -18.46
C ASP A 157 -4.49 9.18 -18.88
N VAL A 158 -5.08 9.50 -20.03
CA VAL A 158 -5.21 10.89 -20.52
C VAL A 158 -6.08 11.72 -19.56
N VAL A 159 -7.20 11.15 -19.09
CA VAL A 159 -8.07 11.83 -18.10
C VAL A 159 -7.31 12.13 -16.82
N PHE A 160 -6.58 11.15 -16.28
CA PHE A 160 -5.80 11.33 -15.05
C PHE A 160 -4.65 12.31 -15.22
N GLN A 161 -3.95 12.28 -16.34
CA GLN A 161 -2.91 13.28 -16.67
C GLN A 161 -3.50 14.69 -16.72
N ASN A 162 -4.69 14.87 -17.29
CA ASN A 162 -5.37 16.15 -17.31
C ASN A 162 -5.78 16.61 -15.90
N ILE A 163 -6.34 15.71 -15.06
CA ILE A 163 -6.66 16.01 -13.67
C ILE A 163 -5.41 16.51 -12.93
N VAL A 164 -4.30 15.77 -13.06
CA VAL A 164 -3.04 16.12 -12.41
C VAL A 164 -2.52 17.46 -12.91
N ARG A 165 -2.46 17.69 -14.23
CA ARG A 165 -2.01 18.94 -14.82
C ARG A 165 -2.85 20.12 -14.28
N ASP A 166 -4.17 20.01 -14.33
CA ASP A 166 -5.09 21.08 -13.92
C ASP A 166 -4.99 21.36 -12.40
N ALA A 167 -4.80 20.34 -11.59
CA ALA A 167 -4.63 20.45 -10.14
C ALA A 167 -3.28 21.07 -9.75
N THR A 168 -2.21 20.79 -10.51
CA THR A 168 -0.84 21.20 -10.18
C THR A 168 -0.34 22.41 -10.97
N ALA A 169 -1.10 22.90 -11.95
CA ALA A 169 -0.78 24.10 -12.72
C ALA A 169 -0.53 25.31 -11.80
N LYS A 170 0.36 26.21 -12.29
CA LYS A 170 0.71 27.48 -11.60
C LYS A 170 -0.48 28.43 -11.58
#